data_5188634dbaa9f145a8234b4fc2aacab6
#
_entry.id   5188634dbaa9f145a8234b4fc2aacab6
#
_cell.length_a   1.000
_cell.length_b   1.000
_cell.length_c   1.000
_cell.angle_alpha   90.00
_cell.angle_beta   90.00
_cell.angle_gamma   90.00
#
_symmetry.space_group_name_H-M   'P 1'
#
loop_
_entity.id
_entity.type
_entity.pdbx_description
1 polymer ?
#
loop_
_entity_poly.entity_id
_entity_poly.type
_entity_poly.pdbx_seq_one_letter_code
_entity_poly.pdbx_strand_id
1 'polypeptide(L)'
;MDADDVVLTFTAMADPSYTGRFSTYVDYLEGYKEYHDGDAETLSGVEKIDDYTVAFHLATPRIDAISQVGTFPIISNSQFKKYKKGDTKMFEDKASEPIGTGPYVLKNFQKDSAATFVKNDKFKAKDGEYQIDNVVMKICDTSTELQELQKGTVDLLPQADNADKVGTASLDKNLTYNNYASSSMQYFIYNCEAGATADPAVRQALTYAIDRQSFVDSYYSFSKGSKDVKKTQPGFVPVLMANPISSQLGDIVTGKEKDDNMTYYDYDIEKAKQILDDAGWTVGSDGKREKDGQKLTVRMVSTKGKDQLDTMLPMLEKA
;
A
#
# COMPACT_ATOMS: atom_id res chain seq x y z
N MET A 1 -2.16 13.97 24.40
CA MET A 1 -1.82 14.61 23.14
C MET A 1 -2.44 15.96 23.08
N ASP A 2 -1.70 16.93 22.59
CA ASP A 2 -2.09 18.32 22.45
C ASP A 2 -1.62 18.86 21.09
N ALA A 3 -1.79 20.15 20.84
CA ALA A 3 -1.43 20.79 19.58
C ALA A 3 0.08 20.73 19.28
N ASP A 4 0.94 20.74 20.31
CA ASP A 4 2.38 20.63 20.12
C ASP A 4 2.78 19.26 19.54
N ASP A 5 2.06 18.18 19.88
CA ASP A 5 2.27 16.85 19.30
C ASP A 5 1.97 16.86 17.78
N VAL A 6 0.91 17.55 17.38
CA VAL A 6 0.52 17.69 15.96
C VAL A 6 1.55 18.51 15.20
N VAL A 7 1.89 19.71 15.71
CA VAL A 7 2.90 20.58 15.09
C VAL A 7 4.21 19.83 14.90
N LEU A 8 4.71 19.15 15.95
CA LEU A 8 5.92 18.34 15.85
C LEU A 8 5.82 17.27 14.76
N THR A 9 4.70 16.54 14.70
CA THR A 9 4.54 15.45 13.74
C THR A 9 4.68 15.94 12.31
N PHE A 10 3.95 16.99 11.95
CA PHE A 10 3.98 17.53 10.59
C PHE A 10 5.30 18.23 10.26
N THR A 11 5.89 18.92 11.23
CA THR A 11 7.21 19.52 11.08
C THR A 11 8.29 18.46 10.82
N ALA A 12 8.24 17.33 11.54
CA ALA A 12 9.17 16.23 11.34
C ALA A 12 9.03 15.56 9.97
N MET A 13 7.81 15.45 9.42
CA MET A 13 7.60 14.94 8.07
C MET A 13 8.08 15.89 6.98
N ALA A 14 8.11 17.20 7.24
CA ALA A 14 8.62 18.22 6.32
C ALA A 14 10.14 18.43 6.45
N ASP A 15 10.80 17.82 7.42
CA ASP A 15 12.24 17.97 7.66
C ASP A 15 13.07 17.44 6.49
N PRO A 16 14.10 18.14 5.99
CA PRO A 16 14.95 17.69 4.90
C PRO A 16 15.70 16.39 5.19
N SER A 17 15.91 16.03 6.44
CA SER A 17 16.52 14.76 6.84
C SER A 17 15.53 13.59 6.92
N TYR A 18 14.22 13.86 6.76
CA TYR A 18 13.21 12.81 6.79
C TYR A 18 13.22 11.97 5.51
N THR A 19 13.57 10.70 5.64
CA THR A 19 13.64 9.74 4.51
C THR A 19 12.41 8.82 4.42
N GLY A 20 11.41 9.04 5.25
CA GLY A 20 10.20 8.24 5.26
C GLY A 20 9.25 8.58 4.11
N ARG A 21 8.30 7.68 3.86
CA ARG A 21 7.35 7.75 2.75
C ARG A 21 6.28 8.86 2.86
N PHE A 22 6.24 9.60 3.95
CA PHE A 22 5.16 10.55 4.22
C PHE A 22 5.48 12.01 3.89
N SER A 23 6.66 12.31 3.35
CA SER A 23 7.02 13.68 2.94
C SER A 23 6.05 14.26 1.91
N THR A 24 5.56 13.44 0.95
CA THR A 24 4.60 13.85 -0.08
C THR A 24 3.20 14.18 0.45
N TYR A 25 2.95 13.91 1.74
CA TYR A 25 1.67 14.24 2.39
C TYR A 25 1.69 15.59 3.09
N VAL A 26 2.81 16.29 3.07
CA VAL A 26 2.99 17.61 3.71
C VAL A 26 3.53 18.66 2.73
N ASP A 27 3.92 18.26 1.52
CA ASP A 27 4.54 19.12 0.50
C ASP A 27 3.60 20.22 -0.05
N TYR A 28 2.31 20.09 0.19
CA TYR A 28 1.29 21.07 -0.19
C TYR A 28 0.96 22.10 0.91
N LEU A 29 1.60 21.99 2.08
CA LEU A 29 1.43 22.94 3.15
C LEU A 29 2.19 24.24 2.86
N GLU A 30 1.65 25.38 3.32
CA GLU A 30 2.35 26.65 3.21
C GLU A 30 3.72 26.60 3.90
N GLY A 31 4.73 27.20 3.26
CA GLY A 31 6.09 27.24 3.78
C GLY A 31 6.82 25.89 3.80
N TYR A 32 6.26 24.83 3.19
CA TYR A 32 6.94 23.53 3.12
C TYR A 32 8.30 23.66 2.42
N LYS A 33 8.32 24.28 1.23
CA LYS A 33 9.54 24.40 0.46
C LYS A 33 10.61 25.20 1.19
N GLU A 34 10.25 26.34 1.72
CA GLU A 34 11.16 27.22 2.47
C GLU A 34 11.71 26.51 3.71
N TYR A 35 10.86 25.77 4.42
CA TYR A 35 11.32 24.97 5.55
C TYR A 35 12.22 23.83 5.12
N HIS A 36 11.85 23.07 4.10
CA HIS A 36 12.60 21.91 3.62
C HIS A 36 13.97 22.33 3.05
N ASP A 37 14.02 23.38 2.24
CA ASP A 37 15.25 23.88 1.61
C ASP A 37 16.18 24.63 2.57
N GLY A 38 15.72 24.97 3.77
CA GLY A 38 16.51 25.63 4.80
C GLY A 38 16.38 27.15 4.86
N ASP A 39 15.46 27.72 4.08
CA ASP A 39 15.21 29.15 4.02
C ASP A 39 14.32 29.64 5.16
N ALA A 40 13.61 28.73 5.85
CA ALA A 40 12.80 29.00 7.04
C ALA A 40 13.13 28.04 8.19
N GLU A 41 13.02 28.52 9.42
CA GLU A 41 13.24 27.74 10.65
C GLU A 41 11.98 26.97 11.09
N THR A 42 10.80 27.38 10.62
CA THR A 42 9.50 26.83 11.03
C THR A 42 8.63 26.54 9.80
N LEU A 43 7.80 25.51 9.90
CA LEU A 43 6.78 25.17 8.90
C LEU A 43 5.54 26.02 9.17
N SER A 44 5.30 27.07 8.37
CA SER A 44 4.18 27.99 8.57
C SER A 44 2.81 27.36 8.28
N GLY A 45 2.77 26.30 7.48
CA GLY A 45 1.53 25.59 7.13
C GLY A 45 0.87 24.82 8.27
N VAL A 46 1.48 24.76 9.46
CA VAL A 46 0.91 24.14 10.65
C VAL A 46 0.98 25.11 11.82
N GLU A 47 -0.15 25.67 12.20
CA GLU A 47 -0.24 26.72 13.22
C GLU A 47 -0.93 26.21 14.48
N LYS A 48 -0.29 26.34 15.62
CA LYS A 48 -0.92 26.13 16.93
C LYS A 48 -1.76 27.35 17.29
N ILE A 49 -3.08 27.20 17.36
CA ILE A 49 -4.01 28.25 17.79
C ILE A 49 -4.12 28.26 19.33
N ASP A 50 -4.31 27.09 19.93
CA ASP A 50 -4.32 26.87 21.37
C ASP A 50 -3.83 25.44 21.70
N ASP A 51 -3.94 25.01 22.94
CA ASP A 51 -3.44 23.70 23.37
C ASP A 51 -4.14 22.52 22.70
N TYR A 52 -5.33 22.69 22.11
CA TYR A 52 -6.12 21.63 21.49
C TYR A 52 -6.63 21.98 20.09
N THR A 53 -6.18 23.11 19.55
CA THR A 53 -6.60 23.58 18.23
C THR A 53 -5.38 23.85 17.36
N VAL A 54 -5.37 23.24 16.17
CA VAL A 54 -4.34 23.43 15.14
C VAL A 54 -5.02 23.86 13.84
N ALA A 55 -4.47 24.86 13.17
CA ALA A 55 -4.85 25.23 11.80
C ALA A 55 -3.82 24.70 10.80
N PHE A 56 -4.32 24.20 9.68
CA PHE A 56 -3.50 23.82 8.53
C PHE A 56 -3.73 24.82 7.39
N HIS A 57 -2.65 25.44 6.93
CA HIS A 57 -2.64 26.37 5.82
C HIS A 57 -2.06 25.68 4.58
N LEU A 58 -2.81 25.73 3.47
CA LEU A 58 -2.46 25.03 2.23
C LEU A 58 -1.92 26.04 1.22
N ALA A 59 -0.77 25.74 0.61
CA ALA A 59 -0.23 26.53 -0.49
C ALA A 59 -1.14 26.47 -1.74
N THR A 60 -1.85 25.35 -1.91
CA THR A 60 -2.83 25.16 -2.97
C THR A 60 -4.06 24.41 -2.44
N PRO A 61 -5.29 24.81 -2.83
CA PRO A 61 -6.49 24.07 -2.43
C PRO A 61 -6.45 22.61 -2.90
N ARG A 62 -6.78 21.68 -1.98
CA ARG A 62 -6.87 20.25 -2.26
C ARG A 62 -8.16 19.67 -1.70
N ILE A 63 -8.86 18.88 -2.50
CA ILE A 63 -10.12 18.24 -2.07
C ILE A 63 -9.86 17.14 -1.02
N ASP A 64 -8.69 16.54 -1.02
CA ASP A 64 -8.28 15.44 -0.13
C ASP A 64 -7.54 15.91 1.15
N ALA A 65 -7.35 17.22 1.33
CA ALA A 65 -6.54 17.77 2.43
C ALA A 65 -6.97 17.27 3.81
N ILE A 66 -8.28 17.26 4.10
CA ILE A 66 -8.81 16.78 5.40
C ILE A 66 -8.45 15.30 5.62
N SER A 67 -8.58 14.48 4.59
CA SER A 67 -8.21 13.07 4.67
C SER A 67 -6.70 12.91 4.87
N GLN A 68 -5.90 13.74 4.20
CA GLN A 68 -4.45 13.72 4.33
C GLN A 68 -4.01 14.08 5.75
N VAL A 69 -4.42 15.21 6.29
CA VAL A 69 -4.01 15.62 7.64
C VAL A 69 -4.63 14.79 8.76
N GLY A 70 -5.80 14.21 8.54
CA GLY A 70 -6.58 13.47 9.55
C GLY A 70 -6.19 11.98 9.71
N THR A 71 -5.35 11.42 8.83
CA THR A 71 -5.04 9.98 8.84
C THR A 71 -3.70 9.62 9.47
N PHE A 72 -2.86 10.60 9.80
CA PHE A 72 -1.54 10.32 10.35
C PHE A 72 -1.56 9.99 11.84
N PRO A 73 -0.78 8.98 12.25
CA PRO A 73 -0.45 8.78 13.66
C PRO A 73 0.35 9.98 14.17
N ILE A 74 -0.10 10.55 15.27
CA ILE A 74 0.59 11.68 15.92
C ILE A 74 1.63 11.16 16.89
N ILE A 75 2.87 11.65 16.79
CA ILE A 75 3.96 11.32 17.70
C ILE A 75 3.95 12.26 18.91
N SER A 76 4.43 11.77 20.06
CA SER A 76 4.39 12.54 21.30
C SER A 76 5.55 13.54 21.39
N ASN A 77 5.24 14.83 21.46
CA ASN A 77 6.22 15.88 21.71
C ASN A 77 6.97 15.66 23.01
N SER A 78 6.33 15.08 24.03
CA SER A 78 6.99 14.78 25.31
C SER A 78 8.17 13.82 25.17
N GLN A 79 8.12 12.90 24.19
CA GLN A 79 9.20 11.95 23.88
C GLN A 79 10.33 12.60 23.09
N PHE A 80 10.01 13.61 22.28
CA PHE A 80 10.93 14.21 21.30
C PHE A 80 11.26 15.68 21.56
N LYS A 81 11.20 16.13 22.82
CA LYS A 81 11.49 17.53 23.22
C LYS A 81 12.84 18.08 22.76
N LYS A 82 13.78 17.19 22.42
CA LYS A 82 15.12 17.56 21.97
C LYS A 82 15.24 17.62 20.45
N TYR A 83 14.15 17.35 19.73
CA TYR A 83 14.16 17.40 18.28
C TYR A 83 14.62 18.77 17.79
N LYS A 84 15.46 18.74 16.79
CA LYS A 84 15.91 19.91 16.02
C LYS A 84 15.86 19.54 14.54
N LYS A 85 15.58 20.54 13.72
CA LYS A 85 15.63 20.41 12.28
C LYS A 85 16.95 19.76 11.84
N GLY A 86 16.85 18.77 10.95
CA GLY A 86 17.98 17.98 10.47
C GLY A 86 18.32 16.73 11.31
N ASP A 87 17.57 16.44 12.39
CA ASP A 87 17.81 15.27 13.25
C ASP A 87 16.58 14.35 13.36
N THR A 88 16.12 13.83 12.21
CA THR A 88 14.99 12.88 12.21
C THR A 88 15.41 11.47 12.63
N LYS A 89 16.72 11.17 12.71
CA LYS A 89 17.22 9.87 13.17
C LYS A 89 16.73 9.53 14.59
N MET A 90 16.54 10.52 15.45
CA MET A 90 16.02 10.29 16.80
C MET A 90 14.64 9.63 16.84
N PHE A 91 13.81 9.79 15.79
CA PHE A 91 12.51 9.12 15.69
C PHE A 91 12.70 7.61 15.44
N GLU A 92 13.68 7.24 14.62
CA GLU A 92 14.04 5.83 14.37
C GLU A 92 14.62 5.19 15.64
N ASP A 93 15.50 5.88 16.34
CA ASP A 93 16.12 5.40 17.59
C ASP A 93 15.08 5.12 18.68
N LYS A 94 13.93 5.80 18.64
CA LYS A 94 12.80 5.65 19.57
C LYS A 94 11.63 4.83 19.02
N ALA A 95 11.72 4.30 17.83
CA ALA A 95 10.62 3.55 17.20
C ALA A 95 10.21 2.29 18.00
N SER A 96 11.12 1.71 18.78
CA SER A 96 10.84 0.58 19.67
C SER A 96 10.19 0.93 21.02
N GLU A 97 10.02 2.22 21.32
CA GLU A 97 9.46 2.73 22.57
C GLU A 97 8.29 3.70 22.32
N PRO A 98 7.29 3.36 21.50
CA PRO A 98 6.24 4.30 21.11
C PRO A 98 5.38 4.71 22.30
N ILE A 99 5.05 6.00 22.38
CA ILE A 99 4.04 6.54 23.29
C ILE A 99 2.80 6.84 22.48
N GLY A 100 1.69 6.19 22.82
CA GLY A 100 0.42 6.31 22.11
C GLY A 100 -0.77 6.55 23.02
N THR A 101 -1.89 6.92 22.42
CA THR A 101 -3.18 7.13 23.11
C THR A 101 -4.17 6.01 22.87
N GLY A 102 -3.74 4.91 22.25
CA GLY A 102 -4.58 3.77 21.89
C GLY A 102 -4.97 2.89 23.08
N PRO A 103 -5.80 1.87 22.82
CA PRO A 103 -6.32 0.94 23.84
C PRO A 103 -5.25 0.03 24.44
N TYR A 104 -4.11 -0.10 23.77
CA TYR A 104 -2.99 -0.92 24.21
C TYR A 104 -1.70 -0.11 24.21
N VAL A 105 -0.81 -0.45 25.12
CA VAL A 105 0.56 0.09 25.20
C VAL A 105 1.57 -1.01 24.95
N LEU A 106 2.67 -0.69 24.27
CA LEU A 106 3.76 -1.62 24.03
C LEU A 106 4.46 -1.95 25.36
N LYS A 107 4.50 -3.23 25.71
CA LYS A 107 5.18 -3.75 26.91
C LYS A 107 6.58 -4.28 26.59
N ASN A 108 6.72 -4.97 25.47
CA ASN A 108 7.98 -5.56 25.05
C ASN A 108 8.05 -5.60 23.53
N PHE A 109 9.23 -5.27 23.00
CA PHE A 109 9.53 -5.36 21.57
C PHE A 109 10.80 -6.19 21.37
N GLN A 110 10.66 -7.29 20.63
CA GLN A 110 11.76 -8.12 20.19
C GLN A 110 11.88 -7.99 18.68
N LYS A 111 12.91 -7.27 18.23
CA LYS A 111 13.13 -7.05 16.80
C LYS A 111 13.14 -8.39 16.06
N ASP A 112 12.49 -8.43 14.89
CA ASP A 112 12.37 -9.58 14.00
C ASP A 112 11.70 -10.84 14.63
N SER A 113 10.97 -10.67 15.75
CA SER A 113 10.33 -11.76 16.46
C SER A 113 8.89 -11.43 16.88
N ALA A 114 8.72 -10.55 17.87
CA ALA A 114 7.40 -10.25 18.37
C ALA A 114 7.30 -8.88 19.05
N ALA A 115 6.09 -8.33 19.08
CA ALA A 115 5.72 -7.19 19.93
C ALA A 115 4.58 -7.60 20.87
N THR A 116 4.74 -7.35 22.16
CA THR A 116 3.73 -7.63 23.19
C THR A 116 3.12 -6.33 23.67
N PHE A 117 1.82 -6.28 23.66
CA PHE A 117 1.02 -5.15 24.11
C PHE A 117 0.16 -5.55 25.29
N VAL A 118 -0.09 -4.59 26.19
CA VAL A 118 -1.01 -4.75 27.33
C VAL A 118 -2.05 -3.65 27.31
N LYS A 119 -3.19 -3.89 27.93
CA LYS A 119 -4.24 -2.85 28.09
C LYS A 119 -3.66 -1.54 28.59
N ASN A 120 -4.17 -0.45 28.02
CA ASN A 120 -3.90 0.89 28.48
C ASN A 120 -4.98 1.33 29.48
N ASP A 121 -4.68 1.33 30.76
CA ASP A 121 -5.62 1.68 31.83
C ASP A 121 -6.14 3.13 31.74
N LYS A 122 -5.45 3.97 30.97
CA LYS A 122 -5.84 5.36 30.74
C LYS A 122 -6.78 5.54 29.54
N PHE A 123 -6.90 4.51 28.68
CA PHE A 123 -7.79 4.55 27.53
C PHE A 123 -9.23 4.25 27.97
N LYS A 124 -10.14 5.13 27.58
CA LYS A 124 -11.58 4.94 27.80
C LYS A 124 -12.24 4.58 26.48
N ALA A 125 -12.71 3.37 26.37
CA ALA A 125 -13.49 2.94 25.21
C ALA A 125 -14.84 3.68 25.17
N LYS A 126 -15.29 4.07 24.00
CA LYS A 126 -16.60 4.71 23.81
C LYS A 126 -17.76 3.74 24.06
N ASP A 127 -17.58 2.48 23.66
CA ASP A 127 -18.64 1.45 23.60
C ASP A 127 -18.36 0.25 24.52
N GLY A 128 -17.64 0.43 25.61
CA GLY A 128 -17.33 -0.61 26.59
C GLY A 128 -15.85 -0.91 26.76
N GLU A 129 -15.52 -1.86 27.63
CA GLU A 129 -14.13 -2.25 27.90
C GLU A 129 -13.64 -3.29 26.89
N TYR A 130 -12.35 -3.17 26.52
CA TYR A 130 -11.67 -4.20 25.73
C TYR A 130 -11.52 -5.47 26.58
N GLN A 131 -11.88 -6.63 26.02
CA GLN A 131 -11.91 -7.90 26.74
C GLN A 131 -10.52 -8.58 26.81
N ILE A 132 -9.63 -8.28 25.87
CA ILE A 132 -8.33 -8.92 25.75
C ILE A 132 -7.29 -8.13 26.55
N ASP A 133 -6.63 -8.73 27.52
CA ASP A 133 -5.65 -8.06 28.37
C ASP A 133 -4.28 -7.92 27.71
N ASN A 134 -3.88 -8.91 26.92
CA ASN A 134 -2.58 -8.96 26.23
C ASN A 134 -2.77 -9.30 24.77
N VAL A 135 -2.07 -8.55 23.90
CA VAL A 135 -2.00 -8.83 22.46
C VAL A 135 -0.54 -9.05 22.09
N VAL A 136 -0.26 -10.16 21.42
CA VAL A 136 1.08 -10.48 20.92
C VAL A 136 1.05 -10.47 19.40
N MET A 137 1.78 -9.56 18.77
CA MET A 137 2.02 -9.57 17.33
C MET A 137 3.31 -10.35 17.05
N LYS A 138 3.18 -11.53 16.49
CA LYS A 138 4.29 -12.43 16.15
C LYS A 138 4.64 -12.27 14.66
N ILE A 139 5.92 -12.18 14.34
CA ILE A 139 6.39 -12.27 12.95
C ILE A 139 6.39 -13.75 12.53
N CYS A 140 5.70 -14.06 11.46
CA CYS A 140 5.66 -15.39 10.85
C CYS A 140 6.11 -15.29 9.38
N ASP A 141 6.71 -16.37 8.90
CA ASP A 141 6.94 -16.52 7.47
C ASP A 141 5.63 -16.79 6.75
N THR A 142 5.42 -16.20 5.59
CA THR A 142 4.18 -16.35 4.80
C THR A 142 3.93 -17.81 4.39
N SER A 143 4.96 -18.63 4.26
CA SER A 143 4.83 -20.05 3.94
C SER A 143 4.33 -20.91 5.10
N THR A 144 4.47 -20.43 6.35
CA THR A 144 4.14 -21.20 7.57
C THR A 144 2.99 -20.62 8.39
N GLU A 145 2.56 -19.39 8.12
CA GLU A 145 1.58 -18.65 8.94
C GLU A 145 0.25 -19.39 9.14
N LEU A 146 -0.28 -20.06 8.09
CA LEU A 146 -1.50 -20.86 8.22
C LEU A 146 -1.28 -22.07 9.12
N GLN A 147 -0.12 -22.70 9.06
CA GLN A 147 0.20 -23.84 9.94
C GLN A 147 0.32 -23.41 11.41
N GLU A 148 0.82 -22.20 11.67
CA GLU A 148 0.88 -21.62 13.01
C GLU A 148 -0.52 -21.41 13.57
N LEU A 149 -1.44 -20.89 12.74
CA LEU A 149 -2.85 -20.75 13.11
C LEU A 149 -3.52 -22.11 13.36
N GLN A 150 -3.31 -23.11 12.50
CA GLN A 150 -3.88 -24.45 12.64
C GLN A 150 -3.36 -25.18 13.89
N LYS A 151 -2.13 -24.92 14.32
CA LYS A 151 -1.53 -25.47 15.55
C LYS A 151 -1.95 -24.72 16.81
N GLY A 152 -2.64 -23.58 16.67
CA GLY A 152 -3.02 -22.72 17.80
C GLY A 152 -1.82 -21.98 18.44
N THR A 153 -0.71 -21.81 17.72
CA THR A 153 0.42 -20.99 18.19
C THR A 153 0.18 -19.50 17.94
N VAL A 154 -0.79 -19.18 17.08
CA VAL A 154 -1.40 -17.85 16.91
C VAL A 154 -2.92 -18.02 16.83
N ASP A 155 -3.67 -17.02 17.28
CA ASP A 155 -5.14 -17.04 17.34
C ASP A 155 -5.78 -16.38 16.11
N LEU A 156 -5.05 -15.50 15.44
CA LEU A 156 -5.56 -14.70 14.33
C LEU A 156 -4.49 -14.51 13.25
N LEU A 157 -4.89 -14.74 12.01
CA LEU A 157 -4.15 -14.34 10.81
C LEU A 157 -4.93 -13.19 10.15
N PRO A 158 -4.46 -11.94 10.26
CA PRO A 158 -5.24 -10.76 9.86
C PRO A 158 -5.39 -10.59 8.34
N GLN A 159 -4.48 -11.18 7.56
CA GLN A 159 -4.51 -11.15 6.10
C GLN A 159 -4.15 -12.51 5.53
N ALA A 160 -5.02 -13.05 4.69
CA ALA A 160 -4.79 -14.24 3.89
C ALA A 160 -5.36 -13.98 2.50
N ASP A 161 -4.53 -13.50 1.59
CA ASP A 161 -4.91 -13.13 0.21
C ASP A 161 -4.61 -14.23 -0.82
N ASN A 162 -3.89 -15.28 -0.41
CA ASN A 162 -3.58 -16.42 -1.25
C ASN A 162 -4.74 -17.42 -1.25
N ALA A 163 -5.19 -17.81 -2.45
CA ALA A 163 -6.33 -18.71 -2.63
C ALA A 163 -6.13 -20.09 -1.97
N ASP A 164 -4.93 -20.63 -1.98
CA ASP A 164 -4.63 -21.93 -1.37
C ASP A 164 -4.76 -21.86 0.17
N LYS A 165 -4.29 -20.78 0.79
CA LYS A 165 -4.43 -20.57 2.24
C LYS A 165 -5.90 -20.39 2.63
N VAL A 166 -6.61 -19.51 1.91
CA VAL A 166 -8.03 -19.25 2.15
C VAL A 166 -8.85 -20.52 1.94
N GLY A 167 -8.59 -21.26 0.87
CA GLY A 167 -9.24 -22.52 0.57
C GLY A 167 -8.99 -23.57 1.66
N THR A 168 -7.74 -23.71 2.10
CA THR A 168 -7.37 -24.63 3.17
C THR A 168 -8.04 -24.25 4.50
N ALA A 169 -8.01 -22.97 4.86
CA ALA A 169 -8.63 -22.45 6.07
C ALA A 169 -10.15 -22.64 6.05
N SER A 170 -10.82 -22.45 4.91
CA SER A 170 -12.27 -22.61 4.77
C SER A 170 -12.76 -24.05 4.91
N LEU A 171 -11.88 -25.04 4.72
CA LEU A 171 -12.16 -26.45 4.92
C LEU A 171 -11.85 -26.95 6.33
N ASP A 172 -11.13 -26.16 7.12
CA ASP A 172 -10.77 -26.53 8.48
C ASP A 172 -11.89 -26.18 9.46
N LYS A 173 -12.48 -27.21 10.09
CA LYS A 173 -13.61 -27.06 11.02
C LYS A 173 -13.25 -26.30 12.30
N ASN A 174 -11.97 -26.17 12.61
CA ASN A 174 -11.48 -25.46 13.80
C ASN A 174 -11.19 -24.00 13.52
N LEU A 175 -11.29 -23.55 12.27
CA LEU A 175 -11.02 -22.18 11.87
C LEU A 175 -12.31 -21.46 11.46
N THR A 176 -12.38 -20.19 11.81
CA THR A 176 -13.43 -19.28 11.32
C THR A 176 -12.81 -18.34 10.30
N TYR A 177 -13.43 -18.23 9.14
CA TYR A 177 -13.01 -17.38 8.06
C TYR A 177 -13.99 -16.22 7.87
N ASN A 178 -13.47 -14.99 7.83
CA ASN A 178 -14.21 -13.80 7.47
C ASN A 178 -13.48 -13.04 6.37
N ASN A 179 -14.21 -12.37 5.49
CA ASN A 179 -13.65 -11.49 4.48
C ASN A 179 -14.24 -10.09 4.58
N TYR A 180 -13.52 -9.13 4.04
CA TYR A 180 -13.95 -7.73 3.92
C TYR A 180 -13.40 -7.13 2.62
N ALA A 181 -14.10 -6.12 2.09
CA ALA A 181 -13.63 -5.40 0.92
C ALA A 181 -12.39 -4.58 1.26
N SER A 182 -11.30 -4.82 0.55
CA SER A 182 -10.08 -4.03 0.69
C SER A 182 -10.19 -2.74 -0.12
N SER A 183 -9.65 -1.65 0.42
CA SER A 183 -9.41 -0.40 -0.31
C SER A 183 -8.07 -0.41 -1.07
N SER A 184 -7.27 -1.47 -0.93
CA SER A 184 -5.99 -1.62 -1.59
C SER A 184 -6.14 -2.14 -3.01
N MET A 185 -5.26 -1.70 -3.91
CA MET A 185 -5.14 -2.24 -5.25
C MET A 185 -3.69 -2.58 -5.57
N GLN A 186 -3.48 -3.51 -6.49
CA GLN A 186 -2.17 -3.80 -7.07
C GLN A 186 -2.06 -3.13 -8.44
N TYR A 187 -0.90 -2.57 -8.73
CA TYR A 187 -0.67 -1.83 -9.96
C TYR A 187 0.79 -1.89 -10.39
N PHE A 188 1.04 -1.62 -11.67
CA PHE A 188 2.37 -1.35 -12.20
C PHE A 188 2.60 0.14 -12.32
N ILE A 189 3.81 0.58 -11.95
CA ILE A 189 4.26 1.94 -12.17
C ILE A 189 5.27 1.92 -13.32
N TYR A 190 5.04 2.74 -14.33
CA TYR A 190 5.98 2.94 -15.43
C TYR A 190 6.85 4.17 -15.18
N ASN A 191 8.15 4.05 -15.45
CA ASN A 191 9.00 5.22 -15.54
C ASN A 191 8.65 5.98 -16.85
N CYS A 192 8.13 7.20 -16.71
CA CYS A 192 7.71 8.02 -17.82
C CYS A 192 8.82 8.93 -18.38
N GLU A 193 9.98 8.97 -17.72
CA GLU A 193 11.06 9.91 -18.05
C GLU A 193 12.25 9.24 -18.74
N ALA A 194 12.43 7.92 -18.58
CA ALA A 194 13.62 7.24 -19.09
C ALA A 194 13.32 5.82 -19.61
N GLY A 195 14.18 5.35 -20.53
CA GLY A 195 14.09 4.04 -21.14
C GLY A 195 12.94 3.90 -22.13
N ALA A 196 12.62 2.67 -22.56
CA ALA A 196 11.55 2.44 -23.53
C ALA A 196 10.17 2.90 -23.02
N THR A 197 9.95 2.84 -21.71
CA THR A 197 8.68 3.25 -21.09
C THR A 197 8.48 4.78 -21.01
N ALA A 198 9.46 5.60 -21.38
CA ALA A 198 9.26 7.02 -21.61
C ALA A 198 8.30 7.28 -22.78
N ASP A 199 8.27 6.37 -23.77
CA ASP A 199 7.30 6.42 -24.87
C ASP A 199 5.90 5.97 -24.38
N PRO A 200 4.85 6.82 -24.49
CA PRO A 200 3.49 6.46 -24.12
C PRO A 200 2.96 5.21 -24.85
N ALA A 201 3.35 5.02 -26.10
CA ALA A 201 2.94 3.87 -26.89
C ALA A 201 3.42 2.55 -26.27
N VAL A 202 4.65 2.54 -25.75
CA VAL A 202 5.18 1.36 -25.04
C VAL A 202 4.38 1.06 -23.79
N ARG A 203 4.04 2.07 -22.98
CA ARG A 203 3.22 1.87 -21.77
C ARG A 203 1.81 1.35 -22.10
N GLN A 204 1.18 1.90 -23.13
CA GLN A 204 -0.14 1.43 -23.60
C GLN A 204 -0.07 0.01 -24.12
N ALA A 205 0.92 -0.31 -24.96
CA ALA A 205 1.12 -1.66 -25.48
C ALA A 205 1.35 -2.69 -24.38
N LEU A 206 2.21 -2.40 -23.39
CA LEU A 206 2.41 -3.26 -22.23
C LEU A 206 1.12 -3.49 -21.46
N THR A 207 0.29 -2.46 -21.30
CA THR A 207 -0.99 -2.59 -20.58
C THR A 207 -1.97 -3.51 -21.32
N TYR A 208 -2.04 -3.44 -22.66
CA TYR A 208 -2.83 -4.39 -23.47
C TYR A 208 -2.23 -5.80 -23.46
N ALA A 209 -0.92 -5.95 -23.35
CA ALA A 209 -0.23 -7.24 -23.41
C ALA A 209 -0.35 -8.05 -22.10
N ILE A 210 -0.72 -7.45 -20.98
CA ILE A 210 -0.82 -8.12 -19.68
C ILE A 210 -2.20 -8.79 -19.55
N ASP A 211 -2.22 -10.12 -19.56
CA ASP A 211 -3.43 -10.89 -19.29
C ASP A 211 -3.75 -10.94 -17.79
N ARG A 212 -4.38 -9.87 -17.31
CA ARG A 212 -4.73 -9.70 -15.89
C ARG A 212 -5.77 -10.72 -15.45
N GLN A 213 -6.67 -11.14 -16.34
CA GLN A 213 -7.70 -12.12 -15.99
C GLN A 213 -7.07 -13.51 -15.77
N SER A 214 -6.17 -13.94 -16.64
CA SER A 214 -5.43 -15.20 -16.44
C SER A 214 -4.60 -15.19 -15.15
N PHE A 215 -4.03 -14.04 -14.78
CA PHE A 215 -3.35 -13.89 -13.47
C PHE A 215 -4.33 -14.09 -12.32
N VAL A 216 -5.47 -13.42 -12.34
CA VAL A 216 -6.51 -13.54 -11.30
C VAL A 216 -6.99 -14.99 -11.21
N ASP A 217 -7.24 -15.63 -12.33
CA ASP A 217 -7.70 -17.02 -12.39
C ASP A 217 -6.64 -18.01 -11.88
N SER A 218 -5.35 -17.74 -12.11
CA SER A 218 -4.27 -18.59 -11.63
C SER A 218 -3.98 -18.40 -10.15
N TYR A 219 -3.79 -17.16 -9.73
CA TYR A 219 -3.35 -16.85 -8.36
C TYR A 219 -4.47 -17.00 -7.32
N TYR A 220 -5.70 -16.58 -7.68
CA TYR A 220 -6.85 -16.62 -6.78
C TYR A 220 -7.75 -17.84 -6.99
N SER A 221 -7.33 -18.82 -7.80
CA SER A 221 -8.04 -20.09 -7.94
C SER A 221 -7.46 -21.12 -6.97
N PHE A 222 -8.32 -21.66 -6.11
CA PHE A 222 -7.93 -22.77 -5.25
C PHE A 222 -7.81 -24.05 -6.06
N SER A 223 -6.57 -24.54 -6.25
CA SER A 223 -6.27 -25.65 -7.15
C SER A 223 -6.24 -27.02 -6.49
N LYS A 224 -6.22 -27.13 -5.17
CA LYS A 224 -6.09 -28.39 -4.44
C LYS A 224 -7.38 -29.19 -4.33
N GLY A 225 -7.84 -29.68 -5.47
CA GLY A 225 -8.53 -30.97 -5.52
C GLY A 225 -9.98 -31.04 -5.08
N SER A 226 -10.62 -29.99 -4.63
CA SER A 226 -12.03 -30.03 -4.24
C SER A 226 -12.88 -29.15 -5.14
N LYS A 227 -13.72 -29.79 -5.96
CA LYS A 227 -14.79 -29.10 -6.70
C LYS A 227 -15.76 -28.34 -5.77
N ASP A 228 -15.73 -28.64 -4.48
CA ASP A 228 -16.60 -28.06 -3.47
C ASP A 228 -16.04 -26.79 -2.85
N VAL A 229 -14.74 -26.53 -2.93
CA VAL A 229 -14.11 -25.32 -2.37
C VAL A 229 -14.56 -24.05 -3.08
N LYS A 230 -14.72 -24.07 -4.40
CA LYS A 230 -15.31 -22.94 -5.14
C LYS A 230 -16.74 -22.61 -4.67
N LYS A 231 -17.45 -23.58 -4.11
CA LYS A 231 -18.80 -23.39 -3.55
C LYS A 231 -18.78 -22.95 -2.09
N THR A 232 -17.70 -23.22 -1.37
CA THR A 232 -17.58 -22.97 0.09
C THR A 232 -16.85 -21.68 0.44
N GLN A 233 -16.39 -20.90 -0.55
CA GLN A 233 -15.79 -19.58 -0.34
C GLN A 233 -16.81 -18.47 -0.68
N PRO A 234 -17.89 -18.30 0.10
CA PRO A 234 -18.80 -17.19 -0.14
C PRO A 234 -18.04 -15.89 0.15
N GLY A 235 -17.80 -15.10 -0.90
CA GLY A 235 -17.28 -13.75 -0.78
C GLY A 235 -15.80 -13.53 -1.08
N PHE A 236 -14.97 -14.55 -1.30
CA PHE A 236 -13.64 -14.34 -1.84
C PHE A 236 -13.73 -14.19 -3.37
N VAL A 237 -14.03 -12.98 -3.81
CA VAL A 237 -14.11 -12.62 -5.22
C VAL A 237 -13.02 -11.61 -5.50
N PRO A 238 -11.93 -11.99 -6.17
CA PRO A 238 -10.96 -11.02 -6.64
C PRO A 238 -11.65 -10.09 -7.65
N VAL A 239 -11.48 -8.81 -7.46
CA VAL A 239 -12.04 -7.81 -8.38
C VAL A 239 -10.94 -7.36 -9.33
N LEU A 240 -11.10 -7.67 -10.62
CA LEU A 240 -10.28 -7.12 -11.67
C LEU A 240 -10.71 -5.67 -11.91
N MET A 241 -9.81 -4.73 -11.63
CA MET A 241 -10.07 -3.31 -11.87
C MET A 241 -9.85 -2.97 -13.35
N ALA A 242 -10.84 -2.35 -13.97
CA ALA A 242 -10.73 -1.85 -15.35
C ALA A 242 -9.94 -0.55 -15.41
N ASN A 243 -9.93 0.22 -14.33
CA ASN A 243 -9.21 1.48 -14.22
C ASN A 243 -8.88 1.79 -12.74
N PRO A 244 -7.88 2.65 -12.45
CA PRO A 244 -7.40 2.94 -11.10
C PRO A 244 -8.21 4.06 -10.43
N ILE A 245 -9.53 3.91 -10.35
CA ILE A 245 -10.41 4.86 -9.66
C ILE A 245 -10.93 4.25 -8.36
N SER A 246 -11.60 5.07 -7.55
CA SER A 246 -12.12 4.63 -6.26
C SER A 246 -13.07 3.44 -6.38
N SER A 247 -12.87 2.41 -5.53
CA SER A 247 -13.78 1.27 -5.43
C SER A 247 -15.23 1.64 -5.10
N GLN A 248 -15.46 2.85 -4.60
CA GLN A 248 -16.81 3.39 -4.35
C GLN A 248 -17.62 3.63 -5.63
N LEU A 249 -16.95 3.74 -6.79
CA LEU A 249 -17.59 3.89 -8.09
C LEU A 249 -18.07 2.56 -8.69
N GLY A 250 -17.99 1.47 -7.95
CA GLY A 250 -18.67 0.20 -8.23
C GLY A 250 -18.46 -0.36 -9.63
N ASP A 251 -19.51 -0.34 -10.45
CA ASP A 251 -19.51 -0.96 -11.76
C ASP A 251 -18.62 -0.26 -12.80
N ILE A 252 -18.32 1.03 -12.64
CA ILE A 252 -17.33 1.75 -13.45
C ILE A 252 -15.93 1.19 -13.19
N VAL A 253 -15.58 0.92 -11.93
CA VAL A 253 -14.26 0.35 -11.56
C VAL A 253 -14.03 -1.01 -12.21
N THR A 254 -15.06 -1.84 -12.26
CA THR A 254 -14.99 -3.19 -12.84
C THR A 254 -15.17 -3.20 -14.37
N GLY A 255 -15.51 -2.06 -14.97
CA GLY A 255 -15.79 -1.93 -16.41
C GLY A 255 -17.12 -2.54 -16.85
N LYS A 256 -18.01 -2.88 -15.92
CA LYS A 256 -19.39 -3.30 -16.23
C LYS A 256 -20.22 -2.14 -16.75
N GLU A 257 -20.05 -0.97 -16.14
CA GLU A 257 -20.51 0.31 -16.66
C GLU A 257 -19.30 1.02 -17.27
N LYS A 258 -19.42 1.47 -18.52
CA LYS A 258 -18.34 2.17 -19.23
C LYS A 258 -18.64 3.65 -19.31
N ASP A 259 -17.66 4.47 -18.96
CA ASP A 259 -17.66 5.90 -19.21
C ASP A 259 -16.91 6.17 -20.52
N ASP A 260 -17.54 6.88 -21.46
CA ASP A 260 -16.98 7.16 -22.79
C ASP A 260 -15.71 8.03 -22.74
N ASN A 261 -15.47 8.72 -21.63
CA ASN A 261 -14.27 9.51 -21.43
C ASN A 261 -13.08 8.70 -20.86
N MET A 262 -13.27 7.40 -20.58
CA MET A 262 -12.26 6.54 -20.02
C MET A 262 -11.76 5.51 -21.01
N THR A 263 -10.46 5.27 -21.02
CA THR A 263 -9.88 4.18 -21.81
C THR A 263 -9.85 2.90 -20.98
N TYR A 264 -10.36 1.84 -21.57
CA TYR A 264 -10.36 0.48 -20.99
C TYR A 264 -9.33 -0.37 -21.71
N TYR A 265 -8.45 -1.03 -20.95
CA TYR A 265 -7.36 -1.85 -21.47
C TYR A 265 -7.69 -3.31 -21.27
N ASP A 266 -8.53 -3.86 -22.13
CA ASP A 266 -8.76 -5.31 -22.19
C ASP A 266 -7.53 -6.01 -22.80
N TYR A 267 -7.24 -7.25 -22.39
CA TYR A 267 -6.10 -7.99 -22.93
C TYR A 267 -6.24 -8.17 -24.45
N ASP A 268 -5.28 -7.64 -25.20
CA ASP A 268 -5.26 -7.68 -26.65
C ASP A 268 -3.82 -7.56 -27.17
N ILE A 269 -3.20 -8.69 -27.44
CA ILE A 269 -1.82 -8.78 -27.92
C ILE A 269 -1.65 -8.18 -29.32
N GLU A 270 -2.66 -8.31 -30.20
CA GLU A 270 -2.59 -7.77 -31.54
C GLU A 270 -2.70 -6.24 -31.52
N LYS A 271 -3.56 -5.71 -30.66
CA LYS A 271 -3.63 -4.27 -30.38
C LYS A 271 -2.32 -3.73 -29.84
N ALA A 272 -1.67 -4.44 -28.90
CA ALA A 272 -0.38 -4.06 -28.35
C ALA A 272 0.69 -3.98 -29.46
N LYS A 273 0.75 -4.97 -30.34
CA LYS A 273 1.68 -4.97 -31.49
C LYS A 273 1.41 -3.82 -32.43
N GLN A 274 0.14 -3.56 -32.77
CA GLN A 274 -0.25 -2.46 -33.66
C GLN A 274 0.17 -1.10 -33.09
N ILE A 275 -0.06 -0.86 -31.80
CA ILE A 275 0.36 0.38 -31.13
C ILE A 275 1.87 0.59 -31.25
N LEU A 276 2.66 -0.47 -31.09
CA LEU A 276 4.11 -0.40 -31.21
C LEU A 276 4.54 -0.14 -32.67
N ASP A 277 3.90 -0.80 -33.65
CA ASP A 277 4.18 -0.62 -35.06
C ASP A 277 3.86 0.82 -35.51
N ASP A 278 2.69 1.35 -35.12
CA ASP A 278 2.26 2.73 -35.41
C ASP A 278 3.19 3.78 -34.78
N ALA A 279 3.80 3.46 -33.65
CA ALA A 279 4.77 4.30 -32.96
C ALA A 279 6.21 4.16 -33.48
N GLY A 280 6.44 3.31 -34.47
CA GLY A 280 7.75 3.07 -35.09
C GLY A 280 8.66 2.07 -34.36
N TRP A 281 8.14 1.33 -33.39
CA TRP A 281 8.83 0.21 -32.75
C TRP A 281 8.76 -1.03 -33.61
N THR A 282 9.61 -1.15 -34.63
CA THR A 282 9.59 -2.23 -35.60
C THR A 282 10.38 -3.45 -35.16
N VAL A 283 9.99 -4.62 -35.65
CA VAL A 283 10.70 -5.88 -35.35
C VAL A 283 11.99 -5.96 -36.14
N GLY A 284 13.13 -6.04 -35.45
CA GLY A 284 14.44 -6.20 -36.03
C GLY A 284 14.73 -7.64 -36.48
N SER A 285 15.90 -7.84 -37.07
CA SER A 285 16.35 -9.16 -37.58
C SER A 285 16.55 -10.21 -36.47
N ASP A 286 16.69 -9.78 -35.22
CA ASP A 286 16.82 -10.64 -34.03
C ASP A 286 15.44 -10.96 -33.40
N GLY A 287 14.34 -10.56 -34.04
CA GLY A 287 12.98 -10.76 -33.53
C GLY A 287 12.58 -9.79 -32.40
N LYS A 288 13.44 -8.88 -32.01
CA LYS A 288 13.16 -7.87 -30.99
C LYS A 288 12.77 -6.54 -31.61
N ARG A 289 11.89 -5.80 -30.96
CA ARG A 289 11.49 -4.48 -31.43
C ARG A 289 12.57 -3.44 -31.15
N GLU A 290 12.70 -2.50 -32.07
CA GLU A 290 13.62 -1.38 -31.97
C GLU A 290 13.05 -0.12 -32.62
N LYS A 291 13.49 1.04 -32.11
CA LYS A 291 13.18 2.37 -32.66
C LYS A 291 14.38 3.26 -32.49
N ASP A 292 14.79 3.97 -33.56
CA ASP A 292 15.93 4.91 -33.55
C ASP A 292 17.23 4.30 -32.98
N GLY A 293 17.49 3.03 -33.25
CA GLY A 293 18.65 2.28 -32.74
C GLY A 293 18.54 1.82 -31.28
N GLN A 294 17.45 2.11 -30.62
CA GLN A 294 17.19 1.64 -29.25
C GLN A 294 16.35 0.36 -29.30
N LYS A 295 16.84 -0.71 -28.64
CA LYS A 295 16.06 -1.93 -28.42
C LYS A 295 14.97 -1.70 -27.39
N LEU A 296 13.77 -2.24 -27.66
CA LEU A 296 12.69 -2.24 -26.70
C LEU A 296 13.04 -3.21 -25.56
N THR A 297 13.48 -2.66 -24.46
CA THR A 297 13.84 -3.42 -23.24
C THR A 297 13.13 -2.81 -22.05
N VAL A 298 12.35 -3.63 -21.35
CA VAL A 298 11.68 -3.23 -20.12
C VAL A 298 12.35 -3.93 -18.95
N ARG A 299 12.84 -3.16 -18.00
CA ARG A 299 13.41 -3.66 -16.74
C ARG A 299 12.38 -3.45 -15.64
N MET A 300 12.05 -4.50 -14.94
CA MET A 300 11.11 -4.46 -13.82
C MET A 300 11.85 -4.63 -12.50
N VAL A 301 11.49 -3.81 -11.51
CA VAL A 301 11.91 -3.97 -10.12
C VAL A 301 10.72 -4.55 -9.35
N SER A 302 10.95 -5.62 -8.63
CA SER A 302 9.94 -6.29 -7.82
C SER A 302 10.40 -6.48 -6.39
N THR A 303 9.45 -6.54 -5.44
CA THR A 303 9.74 -6.85 -4.05
C THR A 303 9.93 -8.35 -3.89
N LYS A 304 11.06 -8.76 -3.30
CA LYS A 304 11.36 -10.17 -3.01
C LYS A 304 10.37 -10.75 -1.97
N GLY A 305 10.01 -12.01 -2.14
CA GLY A 305 9.17 -12.75 -1.18
C GLY A 305 7.68 -12.45 -1.28
N LYS A 306 7.20 -12.06 -2.47
CA LYS A 306 5.78 -11.91 -2.79
C LYS A 306 5.36 -13.04 -3.73
N ASP A 307 4.58 -13.99 -3.22
CA ASP A 307 4.09 -15.15 -3.96
C ASP A 307 3.22 -14.78 -5.17
N GLN A 308 2.53 -13.64 -5.16
CA GLN A 308 1.85 -13.10 -6.33
C GLN A 308 2.80 -12.88 -7.51
N LEU A 309 4.04 -12.44 -7.25
CA LEU A 309 5.03 -12.20 -8.29
C LEU A 309 5.57 -13.50 -8.89
N ASP A 310 5.64 -14.57 -8.12
CA ASP A 310 6.05 -15.89 -8.61
C ASP A 310 5.08 -16.44 -9.67
N THR A 311 3.79 -16.06 -9.57
CA THR A 311 2.79 -16.37 -10.60
C THR A 311 2.83 -15.37 -11.76
N MET A 312 3.01 -14.08 -11.48
CA MET A 312 2.88 -13.02 -12.48
C MET A 312 4.11 -12.89 -13.39
N LEU A 313 5.32 -13.04 -12.86
CA LEU A 313 6.56 -12.84 -13.63
C LEU A 313 6.67 -13.72 -14.87
N PRO A 314 6.40 -15.05 -14.80
CA PRO A 314 6.41 -15.89 -15.99
C PRO A 314 5.38 -15.50 -17.05
N MET A 315 4.25 -14.92 -16.62
CA MET A 315 3.20 -14.45 -17.54
C MET A 315 3.65 -13.19 -18.28
N LEU A 316 4.34 -12.29 -17.57
CA LEU A 316 4.90 -11.05 -18.16
C LEU A 316 6.07 -11.36 -19.10
N GLU A 317 6.91 -12.34 -18.80
CA GLU A 317 8.02 -12.76 -19.66
C GLU A 317 7.51 -13.36 -20.98
N LYS A 318 6.32 -13.96 -20.96
CA LYS A 318 5.70 -14.56 -22.13
C LYS A 318 4.95 -13.55 -23.00
N ALA A 319 4.44 -12.48 -22.40
CA ALA A 319 3.67 -11.44 -23.10
C ALA A 319 4.56 -10.54 -23.96
#